data_6fab4db3a652440be744e8b5dd1848cd
#
_entry.id   6fab4db3a652440be744e8b5dd1848cd
#
_cell.length_a   1.000
_cell.length_b   1.000
_cell.length_c   1.000
_cell.angle_alpha   90.00
_cell.angle_beta   90.00
_cell.angle_gamma   90.00
#
_symmetry.space_group_name_H-M   'P 1'
#
loop_
_entity.id
_entity.type
_entity.pdbx_description
1 polymer ?
#
loop_
_entity_poly.entity_id
_entity_poly.type
_entity_poly.pdbx_seq_one_letter_code
_entity_poly.pdbx_strand_id
1 'polypeptide(L)'
;MSPEVTKTEEEWQKELTPAQYQVLRHAGTEPAFTGEYWDCHDDGVYRCAACGAELFSSDTKFESGTGWPSFTEPAIADAVELRRDNSHGMVRTEVVCRRCGGHLGHVFDDGPGPTGQRYCINSLSLDLDRGAAS
;
A
#
# COMPACT_ATOMS: atom_id res chain seq x y z
N MET A 1 0.08 13.85 -12.93
CA MET A 1 0.55 12.87 -13.93
C MET A 1 -0.41 11.71 -14.01
N SER A 2 -0.74 11.30 -15.22
CA SER A 2 -1.66 10.16 -15.39
C SER A 2 -0.96 8.84 -15.02
N PRO A 3 -1.67 7.90 -14.40
CA PRO A 3 -1.11 6.56 -14.16
C PRO A 3 -0.72 5.86 -15.47
N GLU A 4 0.29 5.01 -15.40
CA GLU A 4 0.72 4.20 -16.55
C GLU A 4 -0.28 3.11 -16.89
N VAL A 5 -0.99 2.60 -15.90
CA VAL A 5 -2.00 1.55 -16.07
C VAL A 5 -3.37 2.16 -15.79
N THR A 6 -4.20 2.20 -16.81
CA THR A 6 -5.58 2.70 -16.68
C THR A 6 -6.54 1.64 -17.18
N LYS A 7 -7.59 1.39 -16.42
CA LYS A 7 -8.64 0.44 -16.74
C LYS A 7 -10.00 0.99 -16.35
N THR A 8 -11.06 0.48 -16.97
CA THR A 8 -12.40 0.84 -16.56
C THR A 8 -12.74 0.20 -15.22
N GLU A 9 -13.76 0.72 -14.54
CA GLU A 9 -14.21 0.12 -13.28
C GLU A 9 -14.61 -1.33 -13.46
N GLU A 10 -15.25 -1.67 -14.58
CA GLU A 10 -15.63 -3.05 -14.88
C GLU A 10 -14.43 -3.97 -14.97
N GLU A 11 -13.34 -3.51 -15.58
CA GLU A 11 -12.10 -4.29 -15.69
C GLU A 11 -11.48 -4.53 -14.32
N TRP A 12 -11.43 -3.50 -13.47
CA TRP A 12 -10.94 -3.64 -12.11
C TRP A 12 -11.79 -4.60 -11.29
N GLN A 13 -13.12 -4.54 -11.42
CA GLN A 13 -14.03 -5.43 -10.70
C GLN A 13 -13.84 -6.89 -11.07
N LYS A 14 -13.45 -7.16 -12.32
CA LYS A 14 -13.19 -8.53 -12.77
C LYS A 14 -11.87 -9.09 -12.26
N GLU A 15 -10.86 -8.24 -12.13
CA GLU A 15 -9.51 -8.67 -11.77
C GLU A 15 -9.28 -8.70 -10.25
N LEU A 16 -10.01 -7.90 -9.50
CA LEU A 16 -9.84 -7.77 -8.05
C LEU A 16 -10.99 -8.44 -7.31
N THR A 17 -10.70 -8.93 -6.09
CA THR A 17 -11.78 -9.35 -5.20
C THR A 17 -12.60 -8.12 -4.81
N PRO A 18 -13.86 -8.29 -4.37
CA PRO A 18 -14.65 -7.13 -3.91
C PRO A 18 -13.96 -6.31 -2.82
N ALA A 19 -13.28 -6.96 -1.88
CA ALA A 19 -12.55 -6.26 -0.82
C ALA A 19 -11.36 -5.47 -1.37
N GLN A 20 -10.59 -6.06 -2.28
CA GLN A 20 -9.48 -5.37 -2.94
C GLN A 20 -9.96 -4.17 -3.75
N TYR A 21 -11.05 -4.34 -4.47
CA TYR A 21 -11.63 -3.28 -5.28
C TYR A 21 -12.02 -2.08 -4.41
N GLN A 22 -12.68 -2.30 -3.29
CA GLN A 22 -13.06 -1.24 -2.38
C GLN A 22 -11.86 -0.46 -1.84
N VAL A 23 -10.79 -1.15 -1.46
CA VAL A 23 -9.58 -0.51 -0.95
C VAL A 23 -8.83 0.21 -2.06
N LEU A 24 -8.52 -0.47 -3.14
CA LEU A 24 -7.65 0.06 -4.20
C LEU A 24 -8.31 1.13 -5.05
N ARG A 25 -9.59 0.99 -5.35
CA ARG A 25 -10.27 1.89 -6.31
C ARG A 25 -11.26 2.84 -5.66
N HIS A 26 -11.67 2.59 -4.43
CA HIS A 26 -12.60 3.45 -3.70
C HIS A 26 -12.02 3.98 -2.39
N ALA A 27 -10.69 3.92 -2.24
CA ALA A 27 -9.97 4.47 -1.09
C ALA A 27 -10.50 3.95 0.26
N GLY A 28 -10.94 2.69 0.29
CA GLY A 28 -11.38 2.06 1.52
C GLY A 28 -10.20 1.72 2.43
N THR A 29 -10.50 1.37 3.66
CA THR A 29 -9.51 0.94 4.64
C THR A 29 -9.95 -0.40 5.22
N GLU A 30 -9.05 -1.38 5.21
CA GLU A 30 -9.34 -2.65 5.87
C GLU A 30 -9.34 -2.48 7.39
N PRO A 31 -10.14 -3.27 8.13
CA PRO A 31 -10.07 -3.23 9.58
C PRO A 31 -8.68 -3.66 10.07
N ALA A 32 -8.22 -3.02 11.14
CA ALA A 32 -6.93 -3.36 11.75
C ALA A 32 -6.90 -4.81 12.20
N PHE A 33 -5.75 -5.47 12.09
CA PHE A 33 -5.51 -6.86 12.50
C PHE A 33 -6.29 -7.91 11.71
N THR A 34 -6.87 -7.55 10.56
CA THR A 34 -7.62 -8.49 9.72
C THR A 34 -6.90 -8.84 8.42
N GLY A 35 -5.94 -8.03 8.00
CA GLY A 35 -5.24 -8.24 6.74
C GLY A 35 -4.24 -9.38 6.80
N GLU A 36 -3.80 -9.83 5.65
CA GLU A 36 -2.89 -10.98 5.52
C GLU A 36 -1.47 -10.68 6.01
N TYR A 37 -1.03 -9.43 5.89
CA TYR A 37 0.39 -9.10 6.04
C TYR A 37 0.74 -8.25 7.27
N TRP A 38 -0.21 -7.89 8.12
CA TRP A 38 0.11 -7.00 9.23
C TRP A 38 1.17 -7.58 10.18
N ASP A 39 1.19 -8.90 10.34
CA ASP A 39 2.17 -9.61 11.17
C ASP A 39 3.05 -10.57 10.36
N CYS A 40 3.13 -10.36 9.06
CA CYS A 40 3.93 -11.21 8.17
C CYS A 40 5.41 -10.84 8.27
N HIS A 41 6.25 -11.84 8.49
CA HIS A 41 7.71 -11.67 8.59
C HIS A 41 8.46 -12.36 7.45
N ASP A 42 7.75 -12.84 6.44
CA ASP A 42 8.38 -13.49 5.30
C ASP A 42 9.15 -12.50 4.44
N ASP A 43 10.29 -12.92 3.93
CA ASP A 43 11.09 -12.11 3.02
C ASP A 43 10.45 -12.05 1.64
N GLY A 44 10.56 -10.92 0.99
CA GLY A 44 10.05 -10.74 -0.36
C GLY A 44 9.80 -9.30 -0.73
N VAL A 45 9.15 -9.13 -1.86
CA VAL A 45 8.75 -7.82 -2.38
C VAL A 45 7.22 -7.75 -2.36
N TYR A 46 6.71 -6.69 -1.76
CA TYR A 46 5.27 -6.43 -1.75
C TYR A 46 4.90 -5.67 -3.02
N ARG A 47 4.09 -6.30 -3.86
CA ARG A 47 3.64 -5.73 -5.12
C ARG A 47 2.24 -5.18 -5.01
N CYS A 48 1.89 -4.24 -5.88
CA CYS A 48 0.52 -3.74 -5.98
C CYS A 48 -0.41 -4.88 -6.40
N ALA A 49 -1.45 -5.13 -5.63
CA ALA A 49 -2.41 -6.18 -5.95
C ALA A 49 -3.15 -5.92 -7.26
N ALA A 50 -3.23 -4.66 -7.68
CA ALA A 50 -3.94 -4.28 -8.90
C ALA A 50 -3.08 -4.40 -10.15
N CYS A 51 -1.82 -3.93 -10.12
CA CYS A 51 -1.00 -3.84 -11.33
C CYS A 51 0.33 -4.60 -11.27
N GLY A 52 0.69 -5.16 -10.11
CA GLY A 52 1.93 -5.93 -9.97
C GLY A 52 3.20 -5.12 -9.79
N ALA A 53 3.13 -3.80 -9.70
CA ALA A 53 4.31 -2.96 -9.51
C ALA A 53 4.97 -3.24 -8.15
N GLU A 54 6.30 -3.20 -8.10
CA GLU A 54 7.02 -3.32 -6.83
C GLU A 54 6.79 -2.07 -5.99
N LEU A 55 6.33 -2.25 -4.76
CA LEU A 55 5.99 -1.13 -3.88
C LEU A 55 6.87 -1.05 -2.65
N PHE A 56 7.01 -2.14 -1.92
CA PHE A 56 7.76 -2.18 -0.66
C PHE A 56 8.55 -3.47 -0.55
N SER A 57 9.67 -3.40 0.16
CA SER A 57 10.49 -4.57 0.48
C SER A 57 10.25 -5.00 1.93
N SER A 58 10.32 -6.30 2.19
CA SER A 58 10.30 -6.83 3.54
C SER A 58 11.43 -6.26 4.41
N ASP A 59 12.51 -5.79 3.78
CA ASP A 59 13.65 -5.22 4.50
C ASP A 59 13.31 -3.95 5.28
N THR A 60 12.28 -3.22 4.87
CA THR A 60 11.87 -1.98 5.54
C THR A 60 10.57 -2.13 6.33
N LYS A 61 10.01 -3.33 6.37
CA LYS A 61 8.79 -3.61 7.14
C LYS A 61 9.12 -3.70 8.63
N PHE A 62 8.28 -3.11 9.47
CA PHE A 62 8.45 -3.15 10.91
C PHE A 62 7.12 -3.31 11.64
N GLU A 63 7.20 -3.73 12.91
CA GLU A 63 6.04 -3.88 13.78
C GLU A 63 5.63 -2.52 14.35
N SER A 64 4.53 -1.97 13.89
CA SER A 64 4.04 -0.67 14.35
C SER A 64 2.99 -0.78 15.45
N GLY A 65 2.43 -1.97 15.65
CA GLY A 65 1.34 -2.17 16.61
C GLY A 65 -0.01 -1.64 16.16
N THR A 66 -0.11 -1.13 14.92
CA THR A 66 -1.33 -0.51 14.41
C THR A 66 -2.33 -1.51 13.84
N GLY A 67 -1.88 -2.73 13.51
CA GLY A 67 -2.74 -3.74 12.88
C GLY A 67 -2.75 -3.67 11.35
N TRP A 68 -1.87 -2.85 10.75
CA TRP A 68 -1.65 -2.79 9.31
C TRP A 68 -0.17 -2.98 9.02
N PRO A 69 0.18 -3.54 7.84
CA PRO A 69 1.58 -3.60 7.43
C PRO A 69 2.19 -2.20 7.41
N SER A 70 3.38 -2.07 7.98
CA SER A 70 4.04 -0.77 8.11
C SER A 70 5.46 -0.85 7.58
N PHE A 71 5.89 0.19 6.87
CA PHE A 71 7.20 0.26 6.21
C PHE A 71 7.84 1.62 6.47
N THR A 72 9.16 1.67 6.50
CA THR A 72 9.89 2.94 6.71
C THR A 72 10.06 3.71 5.41
N GLU A 73 10.05 3.01 4.27
CA GLU A 73 10.22 3.64 2.96
C GLU A 73 9.73 2.71 1.85
N PRO A 74 9.39 3.24 0.66
CA PRO A 74 9.08 2.39 -0.49
C PRO A 74 10.33 1.70 -1.04
N ALA A 75 10.14 0.66 -1.85
CA ALA A 75 11.24 -0.08 -2.47
C ALA A 75 12.12 0.82 -3.34
N ILE A 76 11.49 1.73 -4.07
CA ILE A 76 12.16 2.81 -4.80
C ILE A 76 11.32 4.08 -4.60
N ALA A 77 11.97 5.24 -4.69
CA ALA A 77 11.29 6.52 -4.42
C ALA A 77 10.08 6.75 -5.32
N ASP A 78 10.13 6.29 -6.56
CA ASP A 78 9.07 6.49 -7.56
C ASP A 78 7.99 5.40 -7.53
N ALA A 79 8.04 4.45 -6.61
CA ALA A 79 7.05 3.38 -6.54
C ALA A 79 5.67 3.91 -6.17
N VAL A 80 5.62 4.96 -5.35
CA VAL A 80 4.37 5.51 -4.84
C VAL A 80 4.29 7.00 -5.11
N GLU A 81 3.05 7.52 -5.14
CA GLU A 81 2.77 8.95 -5.20
C GLU A 81 2.07 9.34 -3.90
N LEU A 82 2.42 10.50 -3.37
CA LEU A 82 1.82 11.02 -2.14
C LEU A 82 0.81 12.10 -2.50
N ARG A 83 -0.38 12.02 -1.92
CA ARG A 83 -1.47 12.98 -2.15
C ARG A 83 -2.04 13.46 -0.84
N ARG A 84 -2.44 14.72 -0.80
CA ARG A 84 -3.11 15.26 0.37
C ARG A 84 -4.52 14.68 0.49
N ASP A 85 -4.85 14.18 1.67
CA ASP A 85 -6.16 13.62 1.98
C ASP A 85 -6.80 14.41 3.12
N ASN A 86 -7.88 15.12 2.82
CA ASN A 86 -8.63 15.92 3.79
C ASN A 86 -9.93 15.27 4.23
N SER A 87 -10.13 13.98 3.89
CA SER A 87 -11.36 13.28 4.24
C SER A 87 -11.49 13.07 5.75
N HIS A 88 -12.70 12.82 6.21
CA HIS A 88 -13.02 12.55 7.62
C HIS A 88 -12.60 13.66 8.58
N GLY A 89 -12.54 14.90 8.10
CA GLY A 89 -12.16 16.04 8.95
C GLY A 89 -10.70 16.05 9.38
N MET A 90 -9.87 15.21 8.79
CA MET A 90 -8.44 15.10 9.11
C MET A 90 -7.60 15.50 7.90
N VAL A 91 -6.38 15.97 8.17
CA VAL A 91 -5.39 16.21 7.12
C VAL A 91 -4.35 15.09 7.21
N ARG A 92 -4.31 14.24 6.19
CA ARG A 92 -3.38 13.11 6.11
C ARG A 92 -2.70 13.11 4.76
N THR A 93 -1.64 12.32 4.62
CA THR A 93 -0.99 12.09 3.33
C THR A 93 -1.33 10.69 2.84
N GLU A 94 -2.05 10.63 1.74
CA GLU A 94 -2.43 9.37 1.11
C GLU A 94 -1.28 8.82 0.29
N VAL A 95 -1.09 7.50 0.31
CA VAL A 95 -0.11 6.79 -0.50
C VAL A 95 -0.85 6.02 -1.57
N VAL A 96 -0.53 6.28 -2.83
CA VAL A 96 -1.11 5.57 -3.97
C VAL A 96 -0.03 4.93 -4.82
N CYS A 97 -0.39 3.85 -5.53
CA CYS A 97 0.51 3.23 -6.49
C CYS A 97 0.73 4.19 -7.66
N ARG A 98 1.97 4.55 -7.92
CA ARG A 98 2.28 5.47 -9.01
C ARG A 98 1.87 4.92 -10.37
N ARG A 99 1.96 3.61 -10.54
CA ARG A 99 1.70 2.97 -11.84
C ARG A 99 0.22 2.89 -12.19
N CYS A 100 -0.66 2.59 -11.23
CA CYS A 100 -2.09 2.42 -11.51
C CYS A 100 -3.00 3.39 -10.77
N GLY A 101 -2.45 4.18 -9.82
CA GLY A 101 -3.23 5.11 -9.03
C GLY A 101 -4.06 4.48 -7.92
N GLY A 102 -3.87 3.17 -7.65
CA GLY A 102 -4.63 2.48 -6.61
C GLY A 102 -4.29 2.98 -5.21
N HIS A 103 -5.30 3.11 -4.37
CA HIS A 103 -5.11 3.53 -2.98
C HIS A 103 -4.39 2.45 -2.18
N LEU A 104 -3.28 2.78 -1.54
CA LEU A 104 -2.50 1.85 -0.74
C LEU A 104 -2.71 2.06 0.75
N GLY A 105 -2.68 3.30 1.19
CA GLY A 105 -2.80 3.65 2.60
C GLY A 105 -2.41 5.09 2.84
N HIS A 106 -1.77 5.34 3.97
CA HIS A 106 -1.33 6.68 4.38
C HIS A 106 0.08 6.63 4.94
N VAL A 107 0.77 7.76 4.91
CA VAL A 107 2.10 7.91 5.52
C VAL A 107 2.03 8.93 6.65
N PHE A 108 2.71 8.63 7.75
CA PHE A 108 2.76 9.45 8.97
C PHE A 108 4.23 9.75 9.32
N ASP A 109 4.46 10.82 10.10
CA ASP A 109 5.80 11.29 10.46
C ASP A 109 6.33 10.66 11.76
N ASP A 110 5.75 9.59 12.23
CA ASP A 110 6.11 8.95 13.49
C ASP A 110 6.80 7.60 13.30
N GLY A 111 7.55 7.45 12.22
CA GLY A 111 8.27 6.22 11.91
C GLY A 111 9.62 6.10 12.62
N PRO A 112 10.09 4.85 12.84
CA PRO A 112 11.33 4.59 13.58
C PRO A 112 12.61 4.69 12.75
N GLY A 113 12.51 4.72 11.44
CA GLY A 113 13.67 4.67 10.55
C GLY A 113 14.30 6.03 10.29
N PRO A 114 15.37 6.07 9.48
CA PRO A 114 16.06 7.33 9.18
C PRO A 114 15.20 8.33 8.43
N THR A 115 14.18 7.88 7.71
CA THR A 115 13.25 8.79 7.03
C THR A 115 12.28 9.48 7.98
N GLY A 116 12.09 8.94 9.19
CA GLY A 116 11.09 9.41 10.13
C GLY A 116 9.66 9.11 9.72
N GLN A 117 9.46 8.36 8.65
CA GLN A 117 8.14 8.10 8.09
C GLN A 117 7.64 6.69 8.40
N ARG A 118 6.33 6.57 8.57
CA ARG A 118 5.64 5.29 8.73
C ARG A 118 4.59 5.17 7.64
N TYR A 119 4.86 4.31 6.65
CA TYR A 119 3.92 3.97 5.59
C TYR A 119 2.99 2.88 6.10
N CYS A 120 1.76 3.24 6.40
CA CYS A 120 0.74 2.34 6.91
C CYS A 120 -0.14 1.90 5.74
N ILE A 121 0.00 0.64 5.31
CA ILE A 121 -0.53 0.17 4.03
C ILE A 121 -1.56 -0.94 4.27
N ASN A 122 -2.62 -0.95 3.48
CA ASN A 122 -3.62 -2.01 3.55
C ASN A 122 -3.08 -3.30 2.94
N SER A 123 -3.22 -4.43 3.66
CA SER A 123 -2.83 -5.74 3.13
C SER A 123 -3.56 -6.05 1.82
N LEU A 124 -4.81 -5.64 1.70
CA LEU A 124 -5.63 -5.86 0.50
C LEU A 124 -5.06 -5.16 -0.75
N SER A 125 -4.22 -4.13 -0.55
CA SER A 125 -3.54 -3.43 -1.65
C SER A 125 -2.25 -4.13 -2.08
N LEU A 126 -1.82 -5.15 -1.36
CA LEU A 126 -0.51 -5.77 -1.52
C LEU A 126 -0.61 -7.24 -1.91
N ASP A 127 0.41 -7.70 -2.63
CA ASP A 127 0.62 -9.10 -2.95
C ASP A 127 2.10 -9.39 -2.71
N LEU A 128 2.39 -10.25 -1.74
CA LEU A 128 3.78 -10.56 -1.38
C LEU A 128 4.38 -11.58 -2.36
N ASP A 129 5.39 -11.14 -3.07
CA ASP A 129 6.17 -12.00 -3.97
C ASP A 129 7.39 -12.53 -3.22
N ARG A 130 7.28 -13.75 -2.71
CA ARG A 130 8.33 -14.40 -1.92
C ARG A 130 9.47 -14.88 -2.81
N GLY A 131 9.20 -15.11 -4.09
CA GLY A 131 10.22 -15.51 -5.05
C GLY A 131 11.15 -14.40 -5.47
N ALA A 132 10.81 -13.14 -5.17
CA ALA A 132 11.64 -11.97 -5.47
C ALA A 132 12.56 -11.59 -4.29
N ALA A 133 12.58 -12.36 -3.22
CA ALA A 133 13.45 -12.10 -2.08
C ALA A 133 14.91 -12.17 -2.48
N SER A 134 15.67 -11.21 -2.07
CA SER A 134 17.11 -11.16 -2.32
C SER A 134 17.90 -11.66 -1.14
#